data_3b8aac304ea9c378b2745b3f328c23e6
#
_entry.id   3b8aac304ea9c378b2745b3f328c23e6
#
_cell.length_a   1.000
_cell.length_b   1.000
_cell.length_c   1.000
_cell.angle_alpha   90.00
_cell.angle_beta   90.00
_cell.angle_gamma   90.00
#
_symmetry.space_group_name_H-M   'P 1'
#
loop_
_entity.id
_entity.type
_entity.pdbx_description
1 polymer ?
#
loop_
_entity_poly.entity_id
_entity_poly.type
_entity_poly.pdbx_seq_one_letter_code
_entity_poly.pdbx_strand_id
1 'polypeptide(L)'
;NLSKTPSLQIATIIDQVSYPVLCGLQNDSVQLKTMFFKYLRLSSFIITPIMILLCCLARPLVIILLGTKWEAMIIFLQVLSLAYILEPVQKFNSQLLNVHGRSDLSLKSEVVKKIISISLLLIAIQFDAIYVALSLLIYSVCDVIIIIYFVRQITDISYKEEIRQLKPFYIGGLLM
;
A
#
# COMPACT_ATOMS: atom_id res chain seq x y z
N ASN A 1 -2.00 15.26 5.34
CA ASN A 1 -1.49 13.93 5.79
C ASN A 1 -0.04 13.76 5.35
N LEU A 2 0.90 14.16 6.19
CA LEU A 2 2.34 14.12 5.91
C LEU A 2 2.86 12.71 5.54
N SER A 3 2.28 11.64 6.09
CA SER A 3 2.67 10.26 5.79
C SER A 3 2.11 9.73 4.47
N LYS A 4 0.97 10.23 4.04
CA LYS A 4 0.30 9.76 2.82
C LYS A 4 0.95 10.31 1.55
N THR A 5 1.43 11.56 1.61
CA THR A 5 1.93 12.29 0.44
C THR A 5 3.15 11.66 -0.23
N PRO A 6 4.24 11.29 0.49
CA PRO A 6 5.42 10.72 -0.17
C PRO A 6 5.13 9.35 -0.81
N SER A 7 4.43 8.46 -0.09
CA SER A 7 4.09 7.12 -0.58
C SER A 7 3.23 7.18 -1.84
N LEU A 8 2.14 7.97 -1.80
CA LEU A 8 1.23 8.11 -2.94
C LEU A 8 1.88 8.78 -4.15
N GLN A 9 2.71 9.80 -3.94
CA GLN A 9 3.38 10.50 -5.05
C GLN A 9 4.37 9.57 -5.75
N ILE A 10 5.22 8.88 -5.00
CA ILE A 10 6.19 7.94 -5.57
C ILE A 10 5.47 6.79 -6.28
N ALA A 11 4.47 6.18 -5.62
CA ALA A 11 3.68 5.13 -6.23
C ALA A 11 2.96 5.60 -7.50
N THR A 12 2.47 6.85 -7.54
CA THR A 12 1.79 7.40 -8.72
C THR A 12 2.74 7.66 -9.87
N ILE A 13 3.94 8.17 -9.61
CA ILE A 13 4.95 8.39 -10.65
C ILE A 13 5.37 7.05 -11.28
N ILE A 14 5.65 6.05 -10.45
CA ILE A 14 6.01 4.72 -10.95
C ILE A 14 4.84 4.10 -11.72
N ASP A 15 3.61 4.29 -11.25
CA ASP A 15 2.38 3.82 -11.88
C ASP A 15 2.19 4.41 -13.29
N GLN A 16 2.38 5.71 -13.45
CA GLN A 16 2.27 6.39 -14.75
C GLN A 16 3.26 5.87 -15.78
N VAL A 17 4.43 5.44 -15.35
CA VAL A 17 5.45 4.85 -16.24
C VAL A 17 5.21 3.36 -16.47
N SER A 18 4.79 2.63 -15.45
CA SER A 18 4.60 1.17 -15.52
C SER A 18 3.32 0.77 -16.26
N TYR A 19 2.24 1.55 -16.12
CA TYR A 19 0.95 1.20 -16.70
C TYR A 19 0.97 0.99 -18.23
N PRO A 20 1.50 1.92 -19.04
CA PRO A 20 1.55 1.73 -20.49
C PRO A 20 2.44 0.54 -20.90
N VAL A 21 3.51 0.27 -20.15
CA VAL A 21 4.38 -0.89 -20.41
C VAL A 21 3.64 -2.19 -20.13
N LEU A 22 2.93 -2.29 -19.01
CA LEU A 22 2.13 -3.46 -18.67
C LEU A 22 0.98 -3.69 -19.65
N CYS A 23 0.32 -2.63 -20.12
CA CYS A 23 -0.70 -2.72 -21.17
C CYS A 23 -0.15 -3.26 -22.48
N GLY A 24 1.06 -2.87 -22.87
CA GLY A 24 1.71 -3.40 -24.05
C GLY A 24 2.06 -4.90 -23.98
N LEU A 25 2.16 -5.44 -22.76
CA LEU A 25 2.51 -6.84 -22.48
C LEU A 25 1.30 -7.71 -22.10
N GLN A 26 0.07 -7.21 -22.19
CA GLN A 26 -1.13 -7.93 -21.76
C GLN A 26 -1.32 -9.31 -22.40
N ASN A 27 -0.79 -9.52 -23.62
CA ASN A 27 -0.90 -10.77 -24.37
C ASN A 27 0.25 -11.76 -24.07
N ASP A 28 1.28 -11.34 -23.33
CA ASP A 28 2.41 -12.17 -22.91
C ASP A 28 2.43 -12.28 -21.39
N SER A 29 1.78 -13.32 -20.87
CA SER A 29 1.63 -13.54 -19.43
C SER A 29 2.96 -13.68 -18.68
N VAL A 30 4.00 -14.21 -19.32
CA VAL A 30 5.32 -14.42 -18.70
C VAL A 30 6.06 -13.09 -18.56
N GLN A 31 6.09 -12.30 -19.63
CA GLN A 31 6.73 -10.97 -19.60
C GLN A 31 5.95 -10.01 -18.70
N LEU A 32 4.62 -10.03 -18.75
CA LEU A 32 3.75 -9.24 -17.89
C LEU A 32 4.06 -9.51 -16.40
N LYS A 33 4.10 -10.78 -16.00
CA LYS A 33 4.42 -11.21 -14.63
C LYS A 33 5.81 -10.74 -14.21
N THR A 34 6.80 -10.87 -15.09
CA THR A 34 8.18 -10.45 -14.83
C THR A 34 8.27 -8.94 -14.60
N MET A 35 7.64 -8.15 -15.46
CA MET A 35 7.61 -6.68 -15.34
C MET A 35 6.79 -6.22 -14.14
N PHE A 36 5.66 -6.83 -13.86
CA PHE A 36 4.87 -6.58 -12.66
C PHE A 36 5.72 -6.72 -11.38
N PHE A 37 6.42 -7.84 -11.20
CA PHE A 37 7.29 -8.03 -10.05
C PHE A 37 8.49 -7.08 -10.02
N LYS A 38 9.02 -6.70 -11.19
CA LYS A 38 10.10 -5.71 -11.27
C LYS A 38 9.65 -4.34 -10.75
N TYR A 39 8.51 -3.84 -11.20
CA TYR A 39 7.97 -2.56 -10.74
C TYR A 39 7.52 -2.60 -9.28
N LEU A 40 6.89 -3.70 -8.87
CA LEU A 40 6.48 -3.91 -7.48
C LEU A 40 7.69 -3.85 -6.53
N ARG A 41 8.80 -4.54 -6.89
CA ARG A 41 10.05 -4.50 -6.12
C ARG A 41 10.67 -3.12 -6.09
N LEU A 42 10.75 -2.45 -7.24
CA LEU A 42 11.32 -1.10 -7.34
C LEU A 42 10.55 -0.12 -6.45
N SER A 43 9.24 -0.13 -6.53
CA SER A 43 8.38 0.73 -5.72
C SER A 43 8.53 0.43 -4.22
N SER A 44 8.50 -0.85 -3.84
CA SER A 44 8.67 -1.27 -2.45
C SER A 44 10.06 -0.93 -1.92
N PHE A 45 11.11 -1.06 -2.73
CA PHE A 45 12.48 -0.70 -2.37
C PHE A 45 12.63 0.79 -2.04
N ILE A 46 11.90 1.66 -2.74
CA ILE A 46 11.95 3.10 -2.50
C ILE A 46 11.03 3.49 -1.34
N ILE A 47 9.80 2.98 -1.31
CA ILE A 47 8.78 3.40 -0.35
C ILE A 47 9.05 2.87 1.05
N THR A 48 9.49 1.61 1.18
CA THR A 48 9.72 0.99 2.50
C THR A 48 10.72 1.77 3.37
N PRO A 49 11.94 2.10 2.91
CA PRO A 49 12.89 2.86 3.73
C PRO A 49 12.40 4.27 4.04
N ILE A 50 11.72 4.93 3.10
CA ILE A 50 11.15 6.26 3.34
C ILE A 50 10.09 6.22 4.44
N MET A 51 9.20 5.23 4.42
CA MET A 51 8.16 5.09 5.43
C MET A 51 8.71 4.70 6.80
N ILE A 52 9.72 3.84 6.85
CA ILE A 52 10.41 3.49 8.10
C ILE A 52 11.15 4.72 8.66
N LEU A 53 11.87 5.46 7.81
CA LEU A 53 12.51 6.71 8.22
C LEU A 53 11.50 7.71 8.77
N LEU A 54 10.35 7.87 8.10
CA LEU A 54 9.26 8.73 8.54
C LEU A 54 8.69 8.28 9.89
N CYS A 55 8.56 6.98 10.12
CA CYS A 55 8.13 6.39 11.38
C CYS A 55 9.13 6.69 12.51
N CYS A 56 10.43 6.52 12.25
CA CYS A 56 11.50 6.80 13.24
C CYS A 56 11.63 8.29 13.54
N LEU A 57 11.51 9.13 12.52
CA LEU A 57 11.59 10.59 12.65
C LEU A 57 10.26 11.25 13.01
N ALA A 58 9.21 10.48 13.30
CA ALA A 58 7.88 11.02 13.60
C ALA A 58 7.91 12.03 14.76
N ARG A 59 8.64 11.72 15.83
CA ARG A 59 8.75 12.61 17.01
C ARG A 59 9.43 13.94 16.68
N PRO A 60 10.67 13.98 16.16
CA PRO A 60 11.31 15.25 15.82
C PRO A 60 10.52 16.03 14.76
N LEU A 61 9.94 15.38 13.77
CA LEU A 61 9.12 16.04 12.74
C LEU A 61 7.89 16.73 13.33
N VAL A 62 7.15 16.03 14.19
CA VAL A 62 5.95 16.63 14.84
C VAL A 62 6.34 17.79 15.74
N ILE A 63 7.38 17.65 16.56
CA ILE A 63 7.79 18.70 17.49
C ILE A 63 8.32 19.94 16.76
N ILE A 64 9.15 19.76 15.73
CA ILE A 64 9.74 20.87 14.96
C ILE A 64 8.70 21.58 14.10
N LEU A 65 7.82 20.82 13.40
CA LEU A 65 6.87 21.41 12.46
C LEU A 65 5.58 21.89 13.10
N LEU A 66 5.09 21.21 14.13
CA LEU A 66 3.79 21.47 14.73
C LEU A 66 3.89 21.97 16.19
N GLY A 67 5.02 21.75 16.84
CA GLY A 67 5.23 22.10 18.25
C GLY A 67 4.73 21.04 19.22
N THR A 68 5.09 21.22 20.51
CA THR A 68 4.82 20.25 21.59
C THR A 68 3.33 20.02 21.86
N LYS A 69 2.46 20.96 21.49
CA LYS A 69 1.00 20.79 21.63
C LYS A 69 0.43 19.62 20.82
N TRP A 70 1.17 19.18 19.80
CA TRP A 70 0.75 18.12 18.86
C TRP A 70 1.43 16.77 19.13
N GLU A 71 2.01 16.58 20.31
CA GLU A 71 2.74 15.36 20.67
C GLU A 71 1.88 14.09 20.51
N ALA A 72 0.58 14.18 20.78
CA ALA A 72 -0.37 13.06 20.54
C ALA A 72 -0.41 12.60 19.08
N MET A 73 -0.05 13.44 18.10
CA MET A 73 -0.01 13.06 16.68
C MET A 73 1.18 12.17 16.31
N ILE A 74 2.18 12.02 17.17
CA ILE A 74 3.36 11.18 16.89
C ILE A 74 2.94 9.74 16.60
N ILE A 75 2.11 9.18 17.48
CA ILE A 75 1.61 7.79 17.34
C ILE A 75 0.81 7.62 16.04
N PHE A 76 -0.02 8.63 15.70
CA PHE A 76 -0.77 8.58 14.43
C PHE A 76 0.16 8.56 13.22
N LEU A 77 1.20 9.39 13.21
CA LEU A 77 2.16 9.44 12.12
C LEU A 77 2.91 8.11 11.99
N GLN A 78 3.30 7.49 13.11
CA GLN A 78 3.96 6.19 13.12
C GLN A 78 3.07 5.08 12.57
N VAL A 79 1.85 4.95 13.08
CA VAL A 79 0.89 3.91 12.65
C VAL A 79 0.54 4.08 11.17
N LEU A 80 0.29 5.30 10.72
CA LEU A 80 0.00 5.58 9.31
C LEU A 80 1.20 5.30 8.40
N SER A 81 2.42 5.61 8.84
CA SER A 81 3.62 5.29 8.07
C SER A 81 3.77 3.78 7.86
N LEU A 82 3.49 2.98 8.89
CA LEU A 82 3.48 1.51 8.77
C LEU A 82 2.38 1.01 7.84
N ALA A 83 1.17 1.59 7.90
CA ALA A 83 0.06 1.22 7.01
C ALA A 83 0.41 1.48 5.54
N TYR A 84 1.07 2.60 5.23
CA TYR A 84 1.43 3.00 3.86
C TYR A 84 2.66 2.27 3.28
N ILE A 85 3.36 1.43 4.04
CA ILE A 85 4.37 0.50 3.51
C ILE A 85 3.73 -0.49 2.51
N LEU A 86 2.45 -0.85 2.71
CA LEU A 86 1.72 -1.79 1.84
C LEU A 86 1.12 -1.15 0.57
N GLU A 87 1.17 0.18 0.45
CA GLU A 87 0.61 0.94 -0.68
C GLU A 87 1.07 0.43 -2.07
N PRO A 88 2.37 0.10 -2.29
CA PRO A 88 2.81 -0.44 -3.58
C PRO A 88 2.07 -1.73 -3.97
N VAL A 89 1.87 -2.64 -3.02
CA VAL A 89 1.19 -3.92 -3.27
C VAL A 89 -0.25 -3.67 -3.69
N GLN A 90 -0.96 -2.82 -2.95
CA GLN A 90 -2.35 -2.47 -3.23
C GLN A 90 -2.49 -1.86 -4.62
N LYS A 91 -1.63 -0.91 -4.95
CA LYS A 91 -1.69 -0.14 -6.18
C LYS A 91 -1.35 -0.96 -7.42
N PHE A 92 -0.25 -1.72 -7.39
CA PHE A 92 0.15 -2.54 -8.54
C PHE A 92 -0.80 -3.70 -8.80
N ASN A 93 -1.38 -4.31 -7.76
CA ASN A 93 -2.42 -5.32 -7.93
C ASN A 93 -3.70 -4.75 -8.54
N SER A 94 -4.14 -3.56 -8.09
CA SER A 94 -5.27 -2.86 -8.70
C SER A 94 -5.00 -2.50 -10.17
N GLN A 95 -3.79 -2.05 -10.49
CA GLN A 95 -3.35 -1.77 -11.85
C GLN A 95 -3.41 -3.02 -12.75
N LEU A 96 -3.03 -4.18 -12.23
CA LEU A 96 -3.04 -5.43 -12.98
C LEU A 96 -4.46 -5.84 -13.40
N LEU A 97 -5.48 -5.60 -12.56
CA LEU A 97 -6.89 -5.77 -12.93
C LEU A 97 -7.27 -4.89 -14.13
N ASN A 98 -6.83 -3.64 -14.12
CA ASN A 98 -7.12 -2.68 -15.19
C ASN A 98 -6.38 -3.03 -16.49
N VAL A 99 -5.14 -3.51 -16.43
CA VAL A 99 -4.35 -3.97 -17.58
C VAL A 99 -5.05 -5.14 -18.30
N HIS A 100 -5.69 -6.05 -17.55
CA HIS A 100 -6.46 -7.14 -18.13
C HIS A 100 -7.87 -6.73 -18.61
N GLY A 101 -8.20 -5.43 -18.57
CA GLY A 101 -9.51 -4.92 -18.97
C GLY A 101 -10.67 -5.37 -18.06
N ARG A 102 -10.37 -5.92 -16.87
CA ARG A 102 -11.35 -6.41 -15.90
C ARG A 102 -11.75 -5.32 -14.91
N SER A 103 -12.22 -4.18 -15.45
CA SER A 103 -12.73 -3.07 -14.63
C SER A 103 -13.91 -3.47 -13.75
N ASP A 104 -14.65 -4.52 -14.13
CA ASP A 104 -15.72 -5.12 -13.32
C ASP A 104 -15.21 -5.67 -11.99
N LEU A 105 -14.06 -6.37 -12.01
CA LEU A 105 -13.42 -6.90 -10.80
C LEU A 105 -12.75 -5.79 -9.98
N SER A 106 -12.15 -4.83 -10.67
CA SER A 106 -11.58 -3.63 -10.02
C SER A 106 -12.67 -2.89 -9.23
N LEU A 107 -13.83 -2.61 -9.85
CA LEU A 107 -14.96 -1.97 -9.18
C LEU A 107 -15.48 -2.79 -7.99
N LYS A 108 -15.68 -4.11 -8.19
CA LYS A 108 -16.13 -5.00 -7.10
C LYS A 108 -15.16 -4.98 -5.93
N SER A 109 -13.85 -5.05 -6.20
CA SER A 109 -12.84 -4.98 -5.15
C SER A 109 -12.91 -3.66 -4.37
N GLU A 110 -13.06 -2.53 -5.08
CA GLU A 110 -13.18 -1.21 -4.45
C GLU A 110 -14.44 -1.09 -3.59
N VAL A 111 -15.59 -1.63 -4.04
CA VAL A 111 -16.82 -1.64 -3.23
C VAL A 111 -16.63 -2.45 -1.94
N VAL A 112 -16.07 -3.66 -2.03
CA VAL A 112 -15.80 -4.50 -0.86
C VAL A 112 -14.86 -3.80 0.11
N LYS A 113 -13.77 -3.22 -0.39
CA LYS A 113 -12.80 -2.44 0.40
C LYS A 113 -13.47 -1.26 1.12
N LYS A 114 -14.34 -0.52 0.42
CA LYS A 114 -15.07 0.63 1.00
C LYS A 114 -16.01 0.20 2.11
N ILE A 115 -16.75 -0.89 1.94
CA ILE A 115 -17.63 -1.43 2.98
C ILE A 115 -16.82 -1.77 4.23
N ILE A 116 -15.70 -2.48 4.08
CA ILE A 116 -14.82 -2.86 5.20
C ILE A 116 -14.21 -1.62 5.87
N SER A 117 -13.73 -0.65 5.07
CA SER A 117 -13.16 0.60 5.57
C SER A 117 -14.17 1.39 6.41
N ILE A 118 -15.40 1.53 5.92
CA ILE A 118 -16.46 2.25 6.62
C ILE A 118 -16.86 1.51 7.91
N SER A 119 -17.00 0.19 7.86
CA SER A 119 -17.34 -0.62 9.03
C SER A 119 -16.26 -0.51 10.12
N LEU A 120 -14.98 -0.64 9.76
CA LEU A 120 -13.87 -0.49 10.69
C LEU A 120 -13.82 0.93 11.29
N LEU A 121 -14.06 1.95 10.48
CA LEU A 121 -14.06 3.33 10.91
C LEU A 121 -15.20 3.61 11.89
N LEU A 122 -16.42 3.13 11.60
CA LEU A 122 -17.59 3.30 12.48
C LEU A 122 -17.39 2.65 13.85
N ILE A 123 -16.71 1.50 13.89
CA ILE A 123 -16.36 0.84 15.15
C ILE A 123 -15.28 1.67 15.88
N ALA A 124 -14.24 2.11 15.16
CA ALA A 124 -13.10 2.81 15.74
C ALA A 124 -13.47 4.19 16.32
N ILE A 125 -14.42 4.91 15.74
CA ILE A 125 -14.88 6.22 16.21
C ILE A 125 -15.55 6.14 17.61
N GLN A 126 -16.06 4.98 17.99
CA GLN A 126 -16.67 4.80 19.31
C GLN A 126 -15.64 4.76 20.45
N PHE A 127 -14.37 4.62 20.10
CA PHE A 127 -13.22 4.57 21.00
C PHE A 127 -12.34 5.81 20.82
N ASP A 128 -11.17 5.80 21.46
CA ASP A 128 -10.21 6.89 21.34
C ASP A 128 -9.64 7.02 19.92
N ALA A 129 -9.13 8.21 19.62
CA ALA A 129 -8.56 8.55 18.32
C ALA A 129 -7.43 7.59 17.84
N ILE A 130 -6.71 6.93 18.76
CA ILE A 130 -5.68 5.95 18.44
C ILE A 130 -6.27 4.72 17.73
N TYR A 131 -7.50 4.30 18.10
CA TYR A 131 -8.17 3.17 17.45
C TYR A 131 -8.53 3.48 16.00
N VAL A 132 -8.75 4.76 15.66
CA VAL A 132 -8.96 5.18 14.28
C VAL A 132 -7.67 4.99 13.46
N ALA A 133 -6.49 5.29 14.01
CA ALA A 133 -5.23 5.02 13.32
C ALA A 133 -4.97 3.51 13.17
N LEU A 134 -5.25 2.72 14.20
CA LEU A 134 -5.13 1.26 14.15
C LEU A 134 -6.09 0.64 13.14
N SER A 135 -7.32 1.15 13.04
CA SER A 135 -8.29 0.67 12.04
C SER A 135 -7.79 0.87 10.61
N LEU A 136 -7.06 1.96 10.32
CA LEU A 136 -6.44 2.19 9.01
C LEU A 136 -5.30 1.20 8.72
N LEU A 137 -4.53 0.81 9.73
CA LEU A 137 -3.50 -0.22 9.58
C LEU A 137 -4.13 -1.58 9.30
N ILE A 138 -5.14 -1.97 10.07
CA ILE A 138 -5.91 -3.21 9.85
C ILE A 138 -6.53 -3.20 8.45
N TYR A 139 -7.14 -2.08 8.06
CA TYR A 139 -7.72 -1.91 6.73
C TYR A 139 -6.66 -2.09 5.63
N SER A 140 -5.45 -1.54 5.80
CA SER A 140 -4.37 -1.68 4.82
C SER A 140 -3.97 -3.14 4.59
N VAL A 141 -3.95 -3.96 5.64
CA VAL A 141 -3.72 -5.41 5.53
C VAL A 141 -4.89 -6.11 4.84
N CYS A 142 -6.12 -5.79 5.23
CA CYS A 142 -7.32 -6.34 4.58
C CYS A 142 -7.38 -5.99 3.10
N ASP A 143 -7.04 -4.76 2.73
CA ASP A 143 -7.00 -4.29 1.33
C ASP A 143 -6.05 -5.15 0.49
N VAL A 144 -4.83 -5.42 0.98
CA VAL A 144 -3.88 -6.30 0.29
C VAL A 144 -4.47 -7.71 0.08
N ILE A 145 -5.10 -8.28 1.09
CA ILE A 145 -5.71 -9.61 0.99
C ILE A 145 -6.83 -9.62 -0.05
N ILE A 146 -7.70 -8.61 -0.02
CA ILE A 146 -8.84 -8.48 -0.93
C ILE A 146 -8.36 -8.33 -2.36
N ILE A 147 -7.45 -7.39 -2.62
CA ILE A 147 -7.00 -7.11 -3.99
C ILE A 147 -6.29 -8.31 -4.61
N ILE A 148 -5.43 -9.01 -3.86
CA ILE A 148 -4.77 -10.22 -4.34
C ILE A 148 -5.80 -11.34 -4.62
N TYR A 149 -6.85 -11.47 -3.81
CA TYR A 149 -7.93 -12.42 -4.08
C TYR A 149 -8.58 -12.18 -5.44
N PHE A 150 -8.89 -10.92 -5.79
CA PHE A 150 -9.46 -10.57 -7.09
C PHE A 150 -8.47 -10.76 -8.24
N VAL A 151 -7.20 -10.42 -8.05
CA VAL A 151 -6.15 -10.60 -9.07
C VAL A 151 -5.94 -12.07 -9.42
N ARG A 152 -6.03 -12.98 -8.45
CA ARG A 152 -5.93 -14.42 -8.69
C ARG A 152 -7.04 -15.01 -9.55
N GLN A 153 -8.15 -14.32 -9.75
CA GLN A 153 -9.21 -14.78 -10.65
C GLN A 153 -8.85 -14.63 -12.13
N ILE A 154 -7.81 -13.81 -12.43
CA ILE A 154 -7.40 -13.49 -13.80
C ILE A 154 -5.93 -13.80 -14.07
N THR A 155 -5.13 -14.04 -13.03
CA THR A 155 -3.69 -14.31 -13.15
C THR A 155 -3.29 -15.47 -12.25
N ASP A 156 -2.23 -16.19 -12.67
CA ASP A 156 -1.64 -17.29 -11.88
C ASP A 156 -0.66 -16.78 -10.80
N ILE A 157 -0.77 -15.50 -10.40
CA ILE A 157 0.08 -14.92 -9.37
C ILE A 157 -0.40 -15.39 -7.99
N SER A 158 0.49 -16.06 -7.26
CA SER A 158 0.18 -16.61 -5.94
C SER A 158 0.59 -15.66 -4.81
N TYR A 159 -0.19 -15.64 -3.71
CA TYR A 159 0.19 -14.94 -2.46
C TYR A 159 1.63 -15.25 -2.02
N LYS A 160 2.03 -16.54 -2.14
CA LYS A 160 3.37 -16.98 -1.74
C LYS A 160 4.47 -16.36 -2.59
N GLU A 161 4.21 -16.13 -3.89
CA GLU A 161 5.17 -15.50 -4.79
C GLU A 161 5.35 -14.02 -4.44
N GLU A 162 4.26 -13.26 -4.24
CA GLU A 162 4.34 -11.87 -3.85
C GLU A 162 5.04 -11.68 -2.52
N ILE A 163 4.64 -12.44 -1.49
CA ILE A 163 5.28 -12.39 -0.17
C ILE A 163 6.77 -12.74 -0.27
N ARG A 164 7.13 -13.77 -1.04
CA ARG A 164 8.53 -14.18 -1.23
C ARG A 164 9.36 -13.10 -1.91
N GLN A 165 8.79 -12.38 -2.86
CA GLN A 165 9.45 -11.29 -3.58
C GLN A 165 9.63 -10.03 -2.73
N LEU A 166 8.69 -9.77 -1.82
CA LEU A 166 8.69 -8.59 -0.97
C LEU A 166 9.45 -8.78 0.35
N LYS A 167 9.53 -10.04 0.83
CA LYS A 167 10.20 -10.39 2.10
C LYS A 167 11.57 -9.75 2.29
N PRO A 168 12.51 -9.78 1.32
CA PRO A 168 13.84 -9.19 1.50
C PRO A 168 13.80 -7.68 1.71
N PHE A 169 12.83 -6.97 1.11
CA PHE A 169 12.72 -5.52 1.23
C PHE A 169 12.11 -5.09 2.57
N TYR A 170 11.11 -5.81 3.06
CA TYR A 170 10.52 -5.54 4.38
C TYR A 170 11.47 -5.89 5.51
N ILE A 171 12.21 -7.01 5.40
CA ILE A 171 13.21 -7.40 6.39
C ILE A 171 14.42 -6.45 6.34
N GLY A 172 14.90 -6.10 5.15
CA GLY A 172 16.01 -5.15 4.99
C GLY A 172 15.67 -3.75 5.52
N GLY A 173 14.43 -3.29 5.32
CA GLY A 173 13.95 -2.02 5.86
C GLY A 173 13.80 -2.03 7.39
N LEU A 174 13.55 -3.19 8.00
CA LEU A 174 13.45 -3.32 9.46
C LEU A 174 14.82 -3.40 10.15
N LEU A 175 15.88 -3.73 9.38
CA LEU A 175 17.28 -3.81 9.86
C LEU A 175 18.05 -2.49 9.73
N MET A 176 17.47 -1.46 9.11
CA MET A 176 17.97 -0.08 9.05
C MET A 176 17.49 0.75 10.23
#